data_e62cae2cec9ec7bccf4de72021451c48
#
_entry.id   e62cae2cec9ec7bccf4de72021451c48
#
_cell.length_a   1.000
_cell.length_b   1.000
_cell.length_c   1.000
_cell.angle_alpha   90.00
_cell.angle_beta   90.00
_cell.angle_gamma   90.00
#
_symmetry.space_group_name_H-M   'P 1'
#
loop_
_entity.id
_entity.type
_entity.pdbx_description
1 polymer ?
#
loop_
_entity_poly.entity_id
_entity_poly.type
_entity_poly.pdbx_seq_one_letter_code
_entity_poly.pdbx_strand_id
1 'polypeptide(L)' 'MHKTNHSSLKKQPEPDLLFEPLLDSDEAARLLRIHPKTLQKMARDGEIVGIHIGKLWRFRASDLNKWVDKIAS' A
#
# COMPACT_ATOMS: atom_id res chain seq x y z
N MET A 1 24.30 23.32 -9.81
CA MET A 1 24.14 22.93 -9.41
C MET A 1 23.64 22.73 -9.37
N HIS A 2 23.45 22.59 -9.62
CA HIS A 2 22.82 22.15 -9.28
C HIS A 2 22.33 21.76 -9.26
N LYS A 3 22.22 21.46 -9.80
CA LYS A 3 21.68 20.82 -9.57
C LYS A 3 21.30 20.36 -9.27
N THR A 4 21.36 20.25 -9.62
CA THR A 4 20.83 19.48 -9.07
C THR A 4 20.25 19.11 -8.84
N ASN A 5 20.27 19.10 -9.28
CA ASN A 5 19.61 18.50 -8.85
C ASN A 5 19.01 18.23 -8.80
N HIS A 6 19.02 18.15 -9.13
CA HIS A 6 18.41 17.60 -8.76
C HIS A 6 17.92 17.33 -8.45
N SER A 7 18.06 17.31 -8.78
CA SER A 7 17.60 16.84 -8.24
C SER A 7 17.09 16.79 -8.06
N SER A 8 17.13 16.87 -8.37
CA SER A 8 16.57 16.56 -7.96
C SER A 8 16.01 16.44 -7.91
N LEU A 9 15.97 16.67 -8.13
CA LEU A 9 15.51 16.32 -7.78
C LEU A 9 15.13 16.46 -7.40
N LYS A 10 15.42 16.82 -7.52
CA LYS A 10 14.81 16.95 -7.12
C LYS A 10 13.75 17.30 -6.34
N LYS A 11 13.51 17.83 -6.42
CA LYS A 11 12.26 18.22 -5.86
C LYS A 11 11.30 17.08 -5.68
N GLN A 12 10.71 16.96 -4.47
CA GLN A 12 9.84 15.82 -4.15
C GLN A 12 8.43 16.06 -4.65
N PRO A 13 7.79 15.06 -5.26
CA PRO A 13 6.37 15.16 -5.58
C PRO A 13 5.52 15.18 -4.33
N GLU A 14 4.26 15.50 -4.50
CA GLU A 14 3.30 15.43 -3.41
C GLU A 14 3.26 14.01 -2.87
N PRO A 15 3.03 13.82 -1.57
CA PRO A 15 3.02 12.47 -1.02
C PRO A 15 2.05 11.52 -1.71
N ASP A 16 0.89 11.99 -2.16
CA ASP A 16 -0.07 11.12 -2.81
C ASP A 16 0.34 10.79 -4.24
N LEU A 17 1.36 11.45 -4.78
CA LEU A 17 1.90 11.15 -6.09
C LEU A 17 3.12 10.26 -6.03
N LEU A 18 3.61 9.98 -4.83
CA LEU A 18 4.75 9.09 -4.67
C LEU A 18 4.32 7.65 -4.87
N PHE A 19 5.20 6.89 -5.48
CA PHE A 19 4.98 5.46 -5.58
C PHE A 19 5.40 4.81 -4.28
N GLU A 20 4.45 4.23 -3.60
CA GLU A 20 4.76 3.44 -2.42
C GLU A 20 5.18 2.05 -2.84
N PRO A 21 6.10 1.41 -2.13
CA PRO A 21 6.34 0.00 -2.35
C PRO A 21 5.04 -0.77 -2.15
N LEU A 22 4.76 -1.67 -3.07
CA LEU A 22 3.58 -2.49 -2.97
C LEU A 22 3.94 -3.76 -2.22
N LEU A 23 3.09 -4.12 -1.29
CA LEU A 23 3.26 -5.32 -0.49
C LEU A 23 2.46 -6.44 -1.14
N ASP A 24 3.02 -7.64 -1.13
CA ASP A 24 2.23 -8.78 -1.58
C ASP A 24 1.30 -9.23 -0.45
N SER A 25 0.45 -10.22 -0.76
CA SER A 25 -0.54 -10.67 0.22
C SER A 25 0.11 -11.22 1.49
N ASP A 26 1.22 -11.94 1.34
CA ASP A 26 1.89 -12.52 2.51
C ASP A 26 2.47 -11.43 3.40
N GLU A 27 3.14 -10.46 2.80
CA GLU A 27 3.72 -9.37 3.57
C GLU A 27 2.65 -8.55 4.28
N ALA A 28 1.60 -8.20 3.55
CA ALA A 28 0.53 -7.38 4.11
C ALA A 28 -0.21 -8.13 5.22
N ALA A 29 -0.49 -9.40 4.99
CA ALA A 29 -1.19 -10.21 5.98
C ALA A 29 -0.36 -10.37 7.26
N ARG A 30 0.96 -10.50 7.09
CA ARG A 30 1.85 -10.62 8.24
C ARG A 30 1.79 -9.35 9.10
N LEU A 31 1.77 -8.19 8.45
CA LEU A 31 1.68 -6.93 9.17
C LEU A 31 0.37 -6.82 9.94
N LEU A 32 -0.71 -7.32 9.37
CA LEU A 32 -2.02 -7.28 10.01
C LEU A 32 -2.26 -8.48 10.92
N ARG A 33 -1.36 -9.45 10.90
CA ARG A 33 -1.44 -10.67 11.69
C ARG A 33 -2.69 -11.49 11.38
N ILE A 34 -2.98 -11.58 10.10
CA ILE A 34 -4.09 -12.41 9.62
C ILE A 34 -3.56 -13.32 8.53
N HIS A 35 -4.37 -14.29 8.15
CA HIS A 35 -4.00 -15.20 7.09
C HIS A 35 -4.08 -14.51 5.73
N PRO A 36 -3.14 -14.80 4.80
CA PRO A 36 -3.17 -14.15 3.49
C PRO A 36 -4.48 -14.37 2.73
N LYS A 37 -5.08 -15.54 2.84
CA LYS A 37 -6.36 -15.81 2.17
C LYS A 37 -7.47 -14.95 2.74
N THR A 38 -7.43 -14.70 4.04
CA THR A 38 -8.40 -13.81 4.67
C THR A 38 -8.25 -12.40 4.12
N LEU A 39 -7.01 -11.94 4.00
CA LEU A 39 -6.76 -10.61 3.47
C LEU A 39 -7.25 -10.49 2.03
N GLN A 40 -6.99 -11.51 1.21
CA GLN A 40 -7.44 -11.49 -0.18
C GLN A 40 -8.95 -11.47 -0.28
N LYS A 41 -9.62 -12.19 0.61
CA LYS A 41 -11.07 -12.18 0.64
C LYS A 41 -11.60 -10.80 1.00
N MET A 42 -10.98 -10.17 2.00
CA MET A 42 -11.36 -8.82 2.40
C MET A 42 -11.18 -7.83 1.25
N ALA A 43 -10.08 -7.96 0.51
CA ALA A 43 -9.84 -7.09 -0.64
C ALA A 43 -10.88 -7.34 -1.73
N ARG A 44 -11.18 -8.59 -1.98
CA ARG A 44 -12.18 -8.95 -3.00
C ARG A 44 -13.56 -8.43 -2.64
N ASP A 45 -13.87 -8.45 -1.35
CA ASP A 45 -15.18 -7.98 -0.87
C ASP A 45 -15.23 -6.46 -0.68
N GLY A 46 -14.14 -5.77 -0.87
CA GLY A 46 -14.10 -4.33 -0.73
C GLY A 46 -13.95 -3.83 0.70
N GLU A 47 -13.67 -4.72 1.64
CA GLU A 47 -13.47 -4.31 3.03
C GLU A 47 -12.16 -3.58 3.25
N ILE A 48 -11.16 -3.93 2.47
CA ILE A 48 -9.87 -3.27 2.53
C ILE A 48 -9.43 -2.98 1.09
N VAL A 49 -8.73 -1.88 0.91
CA VAL A 49 -8.29 -1.51 -0.43
C VAL A 49 -7.13 -2.39 -0.85
N GLY A 50 -7.30 -3.11 -1.93
CA GLY A 50 -6.24 -3.90 -2.54
C GLY A 50 -6.17 -3.58 -4.01
N ILE A 51 -5.01 -3.82 -4.59
CA ILE A 51 -4.78 -3.58 -6.01
C ILE A 51 -4.63 -4.95 -6.67
N HIS A 52 -5.50 -5.24 -7.61
CA HIS A 52 -5.49 -6.53 -8.29
C HIS A 52 -4.76 -6.37 -9.62
N ILE A 53 -3.57 -6.92 -9.69
CA ILE A 53 -2.73 -6.83 -10.89
C ILE A 53 -2.60 -8.23 -11.47
N GLY A 54 -3.27 -8.46 -12.60
CA GLY A 54 -3.35 -9.80 -13.14
C GLY A 54 -4.03 -10.72 -12.17
N LYS A 55 -3.34 -11.74 -11.71
CA LYS A 55 -3.88 -12.70 -10.74
C LYS A 55 -3.37 -12.44 -9.33
N LEU A 56 -2.61 -11.36 -9.15
CA LEU A 56 -1.94 -11.12 -7.88
C LEU A 56 -2.54 -9.91 -7.20
N TRP A 57 -2.59 -9.98 -5.87
CA TRP A 57 -3.01 -8.86 -5.05
C TRP A 57 -1.79 -8.13 -4.53
N ARG A 58 -1.89 -6.81 -4.51
CA ARG A 58 -0.86 -5.95 -3.93
C ARG A 58 -1.56 -4.95 -3.03
N PHE A 59 -0.84 -4.46 -2.03
CA PHE A 59 -1.41 -3.58 -1.02
C PHE A 59 -0.44 -2.46 -0.72
N ARG A 60 -0.97 -1.27 -0.50
CA ARG A 60 -0.16 -0.14 -0.07
C ARG A 60 -0.22 -0.03 1.44
N ALA A 61 0.93 0.25 2.06
CA ALA A 61 0.97 0.39 3.52
C ALA A 61 0.01 1.46 4.00
N SER A 62 -0.12 2.56 3.23
CA SER A 62 -1.04 3.63 3.62
C SER A 62 -2.48 3.16 3.65
N ASP A 63 -2.87 2.28 2.72
CA ASP A 63 -4.22 1.74 2.70
C ASP A 63 -4.45 0.80 3.89
N LEU A 64 -3.45 0.02 4.24
CA LEU A 64 -3.55 -0.84 5.43
C LEU A 64 -3.71 -0.01 6.69
N ASN A 65 -2.94 1.07 6.80
CA ASN A 65 -3.05 1.96 7.95
C ASN A 65 -4.43 2.59 8.04
N LYS A 66 -5.00 2.99 6.92
CA LYS A 66 -6.34 3.57 6.91
C LYS A 66 -7.39 2.57 7.41
N TRP A 67 -7.24 1.32 7.01
CA TRP A 67 -8.16 0.29 7.45
C TRP A 67 -8.03 0.07 8.95
N VAL A 68 -6.79 -0.02 9.46
CA VAL A 68 -6.56 -0.20 10.89
C VAL A 68 -7.14 0.97 11.67
N ASP A 69 -6.92 2.19 11.20
CA ASP A 69 -7.47 3.37 11.87
C ASP A 69 -8.99 3.33 11.91
N LYS A 70 -9.59 2.86 10.84
CA LYS A 70 -11.03 2.78 10.75
C LYS A 70 -11.61 1.81 11.77
N ILE A 71 -11.01 0.63 11.90
CA ILE A 71 -11.54 -0.37 12.82
C ILE A 71 -11.16 -0.06 14.26
N ALA A 72 -10.14 0.75 14.49
CA ALA A 72 -9.69 1.10 15.83
C ALA A 72 -10.43 2.30 16.41
N SER A 73 -11.18 3.04 15.60
CA SER A 73 -11.87 4.23 16.08
C SER A 73 -13.27 3.96 16.64
#